data_4d8108103d4ab50ec29556c668f03808
#
_entry.id   4d8108103d4ab50ec29556c668f03808
#
_cell.length_a   1.000
_cell.length_b   1.000
_cell.length_c   1.000
_cell.angle_alpha   90.00
_cell.angle_beta   90.00
_cell.angle_gamma   90.00
#
_symmetry.space_group_name_H-M   'P 1'
#
loop_
_entity.id
_entity.type
_entity.pdbx_description
1 polymer ?
#
loop_
_entity_poly.entity_id
_entity_poly.type
_entity_poly.pdbx_seq_one_letter_code
_entity_poly.pdbx_strand_id
1 'polypeptide(L)'
;MKLNTIVVDDSSIQRITIAKLISEHTNLRLGGDFSNALEAKSYITNNHVDLIFLDIEMPHITGFDLLDGLKIKPLIVFITSKADYAVKAFEYSALDFLQKPIKKERFLVSVKKALEMHITLIS
;
A
#
# COMPACT_ATOMS: atom_id res chain seq x y z
N MET A 1 -8.81 -6.70 16.01
CA MET A 1 -8.91 -6.69 14.54
C MET A 1 -7.59 -6.29 13.93
N LYS A 2 -7.15 -7.03 12.91
CA LYS A 2 -5.94 -6.68 12.17
C LYS A 2 -6.24 -6.61 10.69
N LEU A 3 -5.76 -5.57 10.04
CA LEU A 3 -5.85 -5.46 8.58
C LEU A 3 -4.72 -6.25 7.93
N ASN A 4 -5.06 -7.16 7.02
CA ASN A 4 -4.04 -7.85 6.22
C ASN A 4 -3.44 -6.85 5.24
N THR A 5 -2.17 -6.55 5.42
CA THR A 5 -1.47 -5.43 4.77
C THR A 5 -0.27 -5.94 4.00
N ILE A 6 -0.08 -5.45 2.79
CA ILE A 6 1.12 -5.77 2.02
C ILE A 6 1.82 -4.48 1.60
N VAL A 7 3.09 -4.61 1.26
CA VAL A 7 3.87 -3.53 0.66
C VAL A 7 4.45 -4.01 -0.67
N VAL A 8 4.38 -3.16 -1.68
CA VAL A 8 4.92 -3.43 -3.01
C VAL A 8 5.86 -2.28 -3.37
N ASP A 9 7.16 -2.57 -3.45
CA ASP A 9 8.18 -1.57 -3.74
C ASP A 9 9.42 -2.28 -4.29
N ASP A 10 9.94 -1.83 -5.41
CA ASP A 10 11.13 -2.41 -6.02
C ASP A 10 12.42 -2.07 -5.28
N SER A 11 12.41 -1.01 -4.45
CA SER A 11 13.53 -0.67 -3.59
C SER A 11 13.52 -1.56 -2.34
N SER A 12 14.55 -2.39 -2.18
CA SER A 12 14.63 -3.30 -1.03
C SER A 12 14.69 -2.54 0.30
N ILE A 13 15.40 -1.41 0.34
CA ILE A 13 15.53 -0.61 1.55
C ILE A 13 14.17 -0.05 1.97
N GLN A 14 13.44 0.56 1.04
CA GLN A 14 12.12 1.12 1.32
C GLN A 14 11.11 0.03 1.68
N ARG A 15 11.13 -1.07 0.95
CA ARG A 15 10.23 -2.20 1.20
C ARG A 15 10.42 -2.78 2.59
N ILE A 16 11.67 -3.03 2.99
CA ILE A 16 12.00 -3.58 4.30
C ILE A 16 11.59 -2.60 5.40
N THR A 17 11.84 -1.31 5.22
CA THR A 17 11.49 -0.28 6.20
C THR A 17 9.98 -0.27 6.45
N ILE A 18 9.17 -0.27 5.40
CA ILE A 18 7.72 -0.25 5.52
C ILE A 18 7.21 -1.57 6.07
N ALA A 19 7.75 -2.69 5.61
CA ALA A 19 7.36 -4.01 6.13
C ALA A 19 7.58 -4.10 7.64
N LYS A 20 8.68 -3.55 8.13
CA LYS A 20 8.95 -3.51 9.57
C LYS A 20 7.92 -2.66 10.31
N LEU A 21 7.58 -1.48 9.78
CA LEU A 21 6.56 -0.63 10.39
C LEU A 21 5.20 -1.33 10.44
N ILE A 22 4.85 -2.07 9.39
CA ILE A 22 3.61 -2.84 9.35
C ILE A 22 3.64 -3.93 10.43
N SER A 23 4.72 -4.70 10.50
CA SER A 23 4.81 -5.83 11.43
C SER A 23 4.83 -5.41 12.89
N GLU A 24 5.25 -4.18 13.18
CA GLU A 24 5.28 -3.64 14.54
C GLU A 24 3.95 -3.03 14.99
N HIS A 25 3.02 -2.84 14.08
CA HIS A 25 1.74 -2.20 14.40
C HIS A 25 0.72 -3.24 14.88
N THR A 26 0.09 -2.96 16.04
CA THR A 26 -0.83 -3.92 16.67
C THR A 26 -2.09 -4.22 15.85
N ASN A 27 -2.51 -3.29 15.00
CA ASN A 27 -3.73 -3.42 14.19
C ASN A 27 -3.47 -3.82 12.74
N LEU A 28 -2.21 -4.09 12.39
CA LEU A 28 -1.84 -4.55 11.06
C LEU A 28 -1.19 -5.92 11.13
N ARG A 29 -1.44 -6.72 10.11
CA ARG A 29 -0.74 -7.98 9.90
C ARG A 29 0.00 -7.89 8.58
N LEU A 30 1.30 -8.16 8.58
CA LEU A 30 2.07 -8.19 7.35
C LEU A 30 1.77 -9.48 6.59
N GLY A 31 1.02 -9.36 5.51
CA GLY A 31 0.69 -10.50 4.65
C GLY A 31 1.82 -10.85 3.70
N GLY A 32 2.61 -9.87 3.31
CA GLY A 32 3.74 -10.08 2.44
C GLY A 32 4.37 -8.76 2.01
N ASP A 33 5.57 -8.86 1.46
CA ASP A 33 6.26 -7.75 0.82
C ASP A 33 6.74 -8.24 -0.55
N PHE A 34 6.59 -7.38 -1.56
CA PHE A 34 6.80 -7.78 -2.95
C PHE A 34 7.67 -6.75 -3.66
N SER A 35 8.62 -7.23 -4.45
CA SER A 35 9.53 -6.37 -5.20
C SER A 35 9.01 -6.01 -6.60
N ASN A 36 7.91 -6.61 -7.03
CA ASN A 36 7.34 -6.33 -8.34
C ASN A 36 5.83 -6.54 -8.35
N ALA A 37 5.20 -5.97 -9.36
CA ALA A 37 3.74 -5.96 -9.48
C ALA A 37 3.15 -7.34 -9.78
N LEU A 38 3.86 -8.20 -10.52
CA LEU A 38 3.33 -9.52 -10.88
C LEU A 38 3.15 -10.40 -9.66
N GLU A 39 4.16 -10.44 -8.77
CA GLU A 39 4.06 -11.21 -7.54
C GLU A 39 2.96 -10.68 -6.63
N ALA A 40 2.87 -9.34 -6.52
CA ALA A 40 1.82 -8.70 -5.74
C ALA A 40 0.44 -9.03 -6.27
N LYS A 41 0.26 -8.98 -7.59
CA LYS A 41 -1.02 -9.30 -8.22
C LYS A 41 -1.44 -10.74 -7.96
N SER A 42 -0.48 -11.66 -8.05
CA SER A 42 -0.75 -13.08 -7.74
C SER A 42 -1.20 -13.25 -6.29
N TYR A 43 -0.54 -12.58 -5.36
CA TYR A 43 -0.93 -12.65 -3.95
C TYR A 43 -2.34 -12.08 -3.74
N ILE A 44 -2.62 -10.90 -4.29
CA ILE A 44 -3.92 -10.24 -4.12
C ILE A 44 -5.05 -11.08 -4.72
N THR A 45 -4.78 -11.75 -5.84
CA THR A 45 -5.77 -12.62 -6.48
C THR A 45 -6.14 -13.81 -5.62
N ASN A 46 -5.19 -14.35 -4.87
CA ASN A 46 -5.35 -15.58 -4.10
C ASN A 46 -5.52 -15.38 -2.60
N ASN A 47 -5.45 -14.14 -2.11
CA ASN A 47 -5.53 -13.85 -0.69
C ASN A 47 -6.33 -12.57 -0.46
N HIS A 48 -6.99 -12.50 0.69
CA HIS A 48 -7.69 -11.28 1.09
C HIS A 48 -6.66 -10.24 1.55
N VAL A 49 -6.70 -9.05 0.96
CA VAL A 49 -5.84 -7.93 1.32
C VAL A 49 -6.72 -6.73 1.66
N ASP A 50 -6.54 -6.18 2.84
CA ASP A 50 -7.30 -5.00 3.29
C ASP A 50 -6.63 -3.69 2.90
N LEU A 51 -5.30 -3.64 2.95
CA LEU A 51 -4.52 -2.42 2.76
C LEU A 51 -3.25 -2.72 2.01
N ILE A 52 -2.91 -1.85 1.04
CA ILE A 52 -1.67 -1.98 0.29
C ILE A 52 -0.91 -0.65 0.32
N PHE A 53 0.38 -0.73 0.68
CA PHE A 53 1.33 0.35 0.48
C PHE A 53 2.03 0.07 -0.85
N LEU A 54 1.77 0.93 -1.84
CA LEU A 54 2.10 0.64 -3.24
C LEU A 54 2.99 1.72 -3.83
N ASP A 55 4.21 1.32 -4.20
CA ASP A 55 5.11 2.20 -4.96
C ASP A 55 4.53 2.45 -6.35
N ILE A 56 4.65 3.68 -6.82
CA ILE A 56 4.15 4.06 -8.13
C ILE A 56 5.15 3.67 -9.21
N GLU A 57 6.41 4.05 -9.05
CA GLU A 57 7.43 3.81 -10.06
C GLU A 57 8.15 2.49 -9.83
N MET A 58 7.79 1.50 -10.64
CA MET A 58 8.44 0.20 -10.66
C MET A 58 8.77 -0.16 -12.10
N PRO A 59 9.82 -0.98 -12.34
CA PRO A 59 10.15 -1.43 -13.69
C PRO A 59 8.97 -2.15 -14.35
N HIS A 60 8.73 -1.87 -15.62
CA HIS A 60 7.76 -2.53 -16.49
C HIS A 60 6.29 -2.22 -16.18
N ILE A 61 5.87 -2.29 -14.92
CA ILE A 61 4.48 -2.08 -14.51
C ILE A 61 4.47 -1.10 -13.34
N THR A 62 3.76 0.02 -13.50
CA THR A 62 3.62 0.99 -12.42
C THR A 62 2.60 0.52 -11.38
N GLY A 63 2.57 1.20 -10.22
CA GLY A 63 1.53 0.93 -9.23
C GLY A 63 0.13 1.17 -9.78
N PHE A 64 -0.04 2.17 -10.65
CA PHE A 64 -1.34 2.43 -11.30
C PHE A 64 -1.74 1.26 -12.21
N ASP A 65 -0.80 0.73 -12.98
CA ASP A 65 -1.05 -0.41 -13.86
C ASP A 65 -1.48 -1.64 -13.06
N LEU A 66 -0.86 -1.87 -11.92
CA LEU A 66 -1.25 -2.96 -11.03
C LEU A 66 -2.72 -2.84 -10.63
N LEU A 67 -3.13 -1.64 -10.21
CA LEU A 67 -4.52 -1.40 -9.78
C LEU A 67 -5.51 -1.57 -10.91
N ASP A 68 -5.15 -1.15 -12.12
CA ASP A 68 -6.02 -1.29 -13.29
C ASP A 68 -6.33 -2.75 -13.59
N GLY A 69 -5.45 -3.67 -13.21
CA GLY A 69 -5.63 -5.10 -13.42
C GLY A 69 -6.39 -5.82 -12.30
N LEU A 70 -6.78 -5.12 -11.24
CA LEU A 70 -7.46 -5.75 -10.11
C LEU A 70 -8.97 -5.59 -10.21
N LYS A 71 -9.71 -6.69 -9.98
CA LYS A 71 -11.16 -6.66 -9.94
C LYS A 71 -11.68 -6.10 -8.62
N ILE A 72 -11.08 -6.53 -7.51
CA ILE A 72 -11.40 -6.06 -6.17
C ILE A 72 -10.19 -5.31 -5.65
N LYS A 73 -10.40 -4.07 -5.24
CA LYS A 73 -9.29 -3.20 -4.81
C LYS A 73 -9.27 -3.06 -3.29
N PRO A 74 -8.12 -3.32 -2.65
CA PRO A 74 -7.93 -3.00 -1.25
C PRO A 74 -7.85 -1.49 -1.05
N LEU A 75 -7.80 -1.05 0.21
CA LEU A 75 -7.46 0.34 0.50
C LEU A 75 -6.02 0.58 0.04
N ILE A 76 -5.78 1.72 -0.60
CA ILE A 76 -4.51 2.02 -1.24
C ILE A 76 -3.85 3.22 -0.58
N VAL A 77 -2.58 3.06 -0.20
CA VAL A 77 -1.69 4.16 0.16
C VAL A 77 -0.54 4.14 -0.84
N PHE A 78 -0.45 5.14 -1.69
CA PHE A 78 0.67 5.23 -2.62
C PHE A 78 1.92 5.72 -1.92
N ILE A 79 3.06 5.18 -2.32
CA ILE A 79 4.38 5.61 -1.84
C ILE A 79 5.24 5.92 -3.07
N THR A 80 5.96 7.03 -3.04
CA THR A 80 6.80 7.43 -4.18
C THR A 80 7.81 8.48 -3.73
N SER A 81 8.90 8.62 -4.48
CA SER A 81 9.84 9.71 -4.29
C SER A 81 9.41 11.00 -5.01
N LYS A 82 8.36 10.93 -5.85
CA LYS A 82 7.93 12.07 -6.68
C LYS A 82 6.55 12.59 -6.28
N ALA A 83 6.49 13.85 -5.87
CA ALA A 83 5.23 14.50 -5.50
C ALA A 83 4.28 14.69 -6.70
N ASP A 84 4.79 14.65 -7.93
CA ASP A 84 4.02 14.89 -9.16
C ASP A 84 2.85 13.93 -9.33
N TYR A 85 2.92 12.75 -8.69
CA TYR A 85 1.88 11.74 -8.84
C TYR A 85 0.66 11.96 -7.93
N ALA A 86 0.68 12.98 -7.07
CA ALA A 86 -0.41 13.17 -6.09
C ALA A 86 -1.78 13.31 -6.73
N VAL A 87 -1.88 14.08 -7.82
CA VAL A 87 -3.17 14.28 -8.52
C VAL A 87 -3.68 12.98 -9.09
N LYS A 88 -2.82 12.22 -9.76
CA LYS A 88 -3.22 10.93 -10.34
C LYS A 88 -3.58 9.91 -9.26
N ALA A 89 -2.85 9.90 -8.15
CA ALA A 89 -3.18 9.05 -7.01
C ALA A 89 -4.59 9.32 -6.49
N PHE A 90 -4.97 10.59 -6.42
CA PHE A 90 -6.30 11.00 -6.02
C PHE A 90 -7.37 10.46 -6.98
N GLU A 91 -7.09 10.44 -8.28
CA GLU A 91 -8.01 9.88 -9.28
C GLU A 91 -8.28 8.40 -9.09
N TYR A 92 -7.36 7.67 -8.45
CA TYR A 92 -7.51 6.26 -8.11
C TYR A 92 -8.21 6.04 -6.77
N SER A 93 -8.73 7.09 -6.17
CA SER A 93 -9.38 7.04 -4.86
C SER A 93 -8.45 6.51 -3.78
N ALA A 94 -7.17 6.87 -3.87
CA ALA A 94 -6.19 6.49 -2.86
C ALA A 94 -6.57 7.05 -1.50
N LEU A 95 -6.38 6.24 -0.47
CA LEU A 95 -6.63 6.67 0.90
C LEU A 95 -5.64 7.74 1.32
N ASP A 96 -4.38 7.60 0.88
CA ASP A 96 -3.32 8.53 1.23
C ASP A 96 -2.18 8.43 0.20
N PHE A 97 -1.27 9.38 0.29
CA PHE A 97 -0.11 9.49 -0.60
C PHE A 97 1.09 9.89 0.26
N LEU A 98 2.12 9.04 0.27
CA LEU A 98 3.30 9.25 1.09
C LEU A 98 4.52 9.46 0.21
N GLN A 99 5.25 10.54 0.46
CA GLN A 99 6.50 10.80 -0.24
C GLN A 99 7.68 10.19 0.52
N LYS A 100 8.53 9.47 -0.20
CA LYS A 100 9.74 8.86 0.37
C LYS A 100 10.77 9.95 0.73
N PRO A 101 11.54 9.79 1.79
CA PRO A 101 11.55 8.66 2.74
C PRO A 101 10.36 8.71 3.70
N ILE A 102 9.75 7.56 3.97
CA ILE A 102 8.56 7.47 4.80
C ILE A 102 8.97 7.52 6.28
N LYS A 103 8.48 8.53 6.99
CA LYS A 103 8.71 8.65 8.42
C LYS A 103 7.61 7.94 9.20
N LYS A 104 7.97 7.40 10.36
CA LYS A 104 7.04 6.64 11.18
C LYS A 104 5.77 7.43 11.52
N GLU A 105 5.91 8.71 11.90
CA GLU A 105 4.77 9.53 12.27
C GLU A 105 3.78 9.68 11.11
N ARG A 106 4.31 9.86 9.90
CA ARG A 106 3.46 10.02 8.71
C ARG A 106 2.81 8.68 8.31
N PHE A 107 3.54 7.57 8.46
CA PHE A 107 3.01 6.22 8.28
C PHE A 107 1.82 5.98 9.21
N LEU A 108 1.95 6.35 10.49
CA LEU A 108 0.89 6.16 11.47
C LEU A 108 -0.38 6.95 11.13
N VAL A 109 -0.25 8.13 10.52
CA VAL A 109 -1.40 8.89 10.04
C VAL A 109 -2.17 8.11 8.97
N SER A 110 -1.45 7.50 8.01
CA SER A 110 -2.08 6.67 6.98
C SER A 110 -2.78 5.46 7.57
N VAL A 111 -2.16 4.80 8.53
CA VAL A 111 -2.74 3.63 9.19
C VAL A 111 -4.04 4.01 9.92
N LYS A 112 -4.04 5.15 10.61
CA LYS A 112 -5.25 5.63 11.28
C LYS A 112 -6.38 5.84 10.29
N LYS A 113 -6.09 6.47 9.15
CA LYS A 113 -7.09 6.64 8.08
C LYS A 113 -7.61 5.29 7.58
N ALA A 114 -6.72 4.31 7.41
CA ALA A 114 -7.10 2.99 6.93
C ALA A 114 -8.02 2.28 7.91
N LEU A 115 -7.71 2.34 9.20
CA LEU A 115 -8.53 1.72 10.23
C LEU A 115 -9.91 2.35 10.31
N GLU A 116 -9.99 3.67 10.25
CA GLU A 116 -11.26 4.39 10.26
C GLU A 116 -12.10 4.06 9.01
N MET A 117 -11.47 4.02 7.84
CA MET A 117 -12.17 3.70 6.60
C MET A 117 -12.65 2.25 6.60
N HIS A 118 -11.85 1.32 7.10
CA HIS A 118 -12.23 -0.08 7.16
C HIS A 118 -13.47 -0.29 8.05
N ILE A 119 -13.51 0.36 9.20
CA ILE A 119 -14.69 0.32 10.08
C ILE A 119 -15.93 0.85 9.36
N THR A 120 -15.78 1.95 8.62
CA THR A 120 -16.88 2.54 7.85
C THR A 120 -17.40 1.56 6.79
N LEU A 121 -16.49 0.86 6.09
CA LEU A 121 -16.88 -0.06 5.01
C LEU A 121 -17.60 -1.31 5.51
N ILE A 122 -17.29 -1.77 6.72
CA ILE A 122 -17.91 -2.99 7.27
C ILE A 122 -19.12 -2.71 8.17
N SER A 123 -19.39 -1.45 8.46
CA SER A 123 -20.58 -1.08 9.23
C SER A 123 -21.70 -0.62 8.29
#